data_07ac163ff726bc115e422895fc4d83fd
#
_entry.id   07ac163ff726bc115e422895fc4d83fd
#
_cell.length_a   1.000
_cell.length_b   1.000
_cell.length_c   1.000
_cell.angle_alpha   90.00
_cell.angle_beta   90.00
_cell.angle_gamma   90.00
#
_symmetry.space_group_name_H-M   'P 1'
#
loop_
_entity.id
_entity.type
_entity.pdbx_description
1 polymer ?
#
loop_
_entity_poly.entity_id
_entity_poly.type
_entity_poly.pdbx_seq_one_letter_code
_entity_poly.pdbx_strand_id
1 'polypeptide(L)'
;MIFLAAKTVKIEEPKRSSALVRQETIASYLFLLPSLIFFLGFVIYPMVLCVVTSFFDSTMNRADVFVGLANYKELFSDPVFIGALKNTFIIVIVSVPVTCAFSLWVSSAIVDLPEWATSLFRCVFYLPVVTGSVAVTVVWKWMYNNYYGIFNYLGKAVGLIDKNINWLGDEKYALGCIILILLTTSVGQPIVLYVSALGNVDQSIVEAAEVDGANDFQAFWKIKWPAIMPTTLYILVITTINSFQCFALIQLLTSGGPNHSTDTIMYYIYYTAFKQYKYGYGNAMGVVLAVIIAILSAVQFKLGNQDN
;
A
#
# COMPACT_ATOMS: atom_id res chain seq x y z
N MET A 1 52.97 34.54 9.67
CA MET A 1 52.05 33.60 10.28
C MET A 1 51.07 34.43 11.10
N ILE A 2 49.99 34.94 10.45
CA ILE A 2 48.98 35.76 11.11
C ILE A 2 47.65 35.00 11.00
N PHE A 3 47.21 34.43 12.11
CA PHE A 3 45.89 33.81 12.24
C PHE A 3 44.85 34.93 12.38
N LEU A 4 44.08 35.19 11.33
CA LEU A 4 42.86 36.01 11.40
C LEU A 4 41.73 35.12 11.97
N ALA A 5 41.38 35.31 13.23
CA ALA A 5 40.24 34.75 13.87
C ALA A 5 38.98 35.30 13.20
N ALA A 6 38.29 34.49 12.40
CA ALA A 6 36.99 34.85 11.86
C ALA A 6 35.97 34.94 13.02
N LYS A 7 35.58 36.17 13.36
CA LYS A 7 34.55 36.49 14.35
C LYS A 7 33.20 36.05 13.71
N THR A 8 32.64 34.93 14.18
CA THR A 8 31.28 34.52 13.83
C THR A 8 30.31 35.61 14.26
N VAL A 9 29.83 36.37 13.29
CA VAL A 9 28.73 37.30 13.51
C VAL A 9 27.47 36.49 13.72
N LYS A 10 27.01 36.40 14.98
CA LYS A 10 25.68 35.91 15.30
C LYS A 10 24.70 36.93 14.71
N ILE A 11 24.07 36.61 13.61
CA ILE A 11 22.91 37.33 13.09
C ILE A 11 21.78 37.07 14.11
N GLU A 12 21.54 38.08 14.98
CA GLU A 12 20.34 38.06 15.83
C GLU A 12 19.11 38.15 14.89
N GLU A 13 18.32 37.11 14.80
CA GLU A 13 17.03 37.19 14.12
C GLU A 13 16.19 38.29 14.77
N PRO A 14 15.63 39.22 13.99
CA PRO A 14 14.82 40.29 14.56
C PRO A 14 13.67 39.71 15.35
N LYS A 15 13.55 40.05 16.64
CA LYS A 15 12.43 39.67 17.50
C LYS A 15 11.14 40.12 16.81
N ARG A 16 10.44 39.20 16.15
CA ARG A 16 9.12 39.47 15.55
C ARG A 16 8.18 39.97 16.65
N SER A 17 7.47 41.08 16.41
CA SER A 17 6.53 41.61 17.40
C SER A 17 5.45 40.53 17.70
N SER A 18 5.04 40.39 18.95
CA SER A 18 4.03 39.42 19.37
C SER A 18 2.70 39.59 18.60
N ALA A 19 2.40 40.80 18.14
CA ALA A 19 1.23 41.11 17.33
C ALA A 19 1.33 40.47 15.91
N LEU A 20 2.50 40.55 15.26
CA LEU A 20 2.72 39.93 13.94
C LEU A 20 2.64 38.39 14.05
N VAL A 21 3.27 37.79 15.03
CA VAL A 21 3.20 36.34 15.26
C VAL A 21 1.76 35.90 15.48
N ARG A 22 0.98 36.62 16.26
CA ARG A 22 -0.45 36.32 16.47
C ARG A 22 -1.27 36.44 15.18
N GLN A 23 -0.99 37.44 14.37
CA GLN A 23 -1.67 37.68 13.07
C GLN A 23 -1.35 36.58 12.07
N GLU A 24 -0.08 36.17 11.96
CA GLU A 24 0.38 35.04 11.15
C GLU A 24 -0.25 33.72 11.61
N THR A 25 -0.33 33.50 12.94
CA THR A 25 -0.95 32.29 13.51
C THR A 25 -2.45 32.24 13.20
N ILE A 26 -3.19 33.33 13.38
CA ILE A 26 -4.63 33.39 13.07
C ILE A 26 -4.86 33.17 11.58
N ALA A 27 -4.08 33.80 10.71
CA ALA A 27 -4.17 33.60 9.28
C ALA A 27 -3.91 32.15 8.89
N SER A 28 -2.88 31.51 9.47
CA SER A 28 -2.56 30.08 9.24
C SER A 28 -3.71 29.16 9.65
N TYR A 29 -4.34 29.38 10.80
CA TYR A 29 -5.51 28.58 11.21
C TYR A 29 -6.73 28.83 10.32
N LEU A 30 -6.96 30.08 9.85
CA LEU A 30 -8.04 30.37 8.93
C LEU A 30 -7.85 29.68 7.57
N PHE A 31 -6.61 29.59 7.05
CA PHE A 31 -6.30 28.85 5.84
C PHE A 31 -6.45 27.32 6.01
N LEU A 32 -6.16 26.78 7.21
CA LEU A 32 -6.34 25.37 7.51
C LEU A 32 -7.81 25.00 7.80
N LEU A 33 -8.65 25.94 8.22
CA LEU A 33 -10.00 25.71 8.70
C LEU A 33 -10.89 24.96 7.69
N PRO A 34 -10.95 25.30 6.39
CA PRO A 34 -11.74 24.54 5.43
C PRO A 34 -11.32 23.07 5.35
N SER A 35 -10.01 22.82 5.26
CA SER A 35 -9.45 21.45 5.21
C SER A 35 -9.77 20.68 6.50
N LEU A 36 -9.67 21.34 7.67
CA LEU A 36 -9.97 20.75 8.96
C LEU A 36 -11.46 20.38 9.10
N ILE A 37 -12.38 21.24 8.64
CA ILE A 37 -13.82 20.96 8.66
C ILE A 37 -14.13 19.72 7.82
N PHE A 38 -13.59 19.65 6.58
CA PHE A 38 -13.78 18.48 5.73
C PHE A 38 -13.17 17.22 6.34
N PHE A 39 -11.98 17.30 6.90
CA PHE A 39 -11.33 16.18 7.57
C PHE A 39 -12.12 15.67 8.77
N LEU A 40 -12.57 16.57 9.64
CA LEU A 40 -13.37 16.19 10.81
C LEU A 40 -14.73 15.61 10.40
N GLY A 41 -15.42 16.22 9.41
CA GLY A 41 -16.75 15.82 9.01
C GLY A 41 -16.78 14.54 8.16
N PHE A 42 -15.81 14.33 7.29
CA PHE A 42 -15.85 13.22 6.34
C PHE A 42 -14.87 12.07 6.66
N VAL A 43 -13.91 12.29 7.56
CA VAL A 43 -12.97 11.24 7.98
C VAL A 43 -13.18 10.86 9.44
N ILE A 44 -13.02 11.82 10.35
CA ILE A 44 -13.08 11.53 11.79
C ILE A 44 -14.49 11.13 12.23
N TYR A 45 -15.51 11.87 11.83
CA TYR A 45 -16.88 11.58 12.24
C TYR A 45 -17.36 10.18 11.77
N PRO A 46 -17.22 9.77 10.50
CA PRO A 46 -17.57 8.40 10.08
C PRO A 46 -16.72 7.33 10.77
N MET A 47 -15.44 7.60 11.03
CA MET A 47 -14.56 6.67 11.77
C MET A 47 -15.07 6.45 13.21
N VAL A 48 -15.45 7.51 13.92
CA VAL A 48 -16.03 7.40 15.25
C VAL A 48 -17.36 6.66 15.21
N LEU A 49 -18.23 6.98 14.23
CA LEU A 49 -19.49 6.25 14.03
C LEU A 49 -19.25 4.75 13.78
N CYS A 50 -18.28 4.39 12.95
CA CYS A 50 -17.91 3.00 12.71
C CYS A 50 -17.53 2.28 14.01
N VAL A 51 -16.71 2.93 14.86
CA VAL A 51 -16.35 2.38 16.18
C VAL A 51 -17.57 2.25 17.10
N VAL A 52 -18.42 3.28 17.17
CA VAL A 52 -19.62 3.25 18.01
C VAL A 52 -20.58 2.16 17.55
N THR A 53 -20.91 2.12 16.25
CA THR A 53 -21.87 1.15 15.70
C THR A 53 -21.37 -0.27 15.73
N SER A 54 -20.08 -0.51 15.87
CA SER A 54 -19.52 -1.86 16.04
C SER A 54 -19.96 -2.57 17.33
N PHE A 55 -20.43 -1.80 18.34
CA PHE A 55 -20.99 -2.31 19.59
C PHE A 55 -22.50 -2.54 19.55
N PHE A 56 -23.12 -2.30 18.40
CA PHE A 56 -24.56 -2.47 18.21
C PHE A 56 -24.85 -3.60 17.20
N ASP A 57 -25.94 -4.31 17.40
CA ASP A 57 -26.57 -5.10 16.35
C ASP A 57 -27.40 -4.12 15.49
N SER A 58 -26.74 -3.65 14.42
CA SER A 58 -27.30 -2.68 13.49
C SER A 58 -27.56 -3.38 12.17
N THR A 59 -28.84 -3.45 11.78
CA THR A 59 -29.30 -4.07 10.55
C THR A 59 -30.33 -3.16 9.86
N MET A 60 -30.51 -3.32 8.55
CA MET A 60 -31.41 -2.46 7.78
C MET A 60 -32.87 -2.44 8.28
N ASN A 61 -33.33 -3.55 8.89
CA ASN A 61 -34.76 -3.78 9.17
C ASN A 61 -35.13 -3.69 10.66
N ARG A 62 -34.19 -3.37 11.54
CA ARG A 62 -34.39 -3.31 13.00
C ARG A 62 -33.74 -2.08 13.59
N ALA A 63 -34.30 -1.59 14.70
CA ALA A 63 -33.64 -0.58 15.50
C ALA A 63 -32.31 -1.12 16.04
N ASP A 64 -31.32 -0.25 16.14
CA ASP A 64 -30.00 -0.59 16.66
C ASP A 64 -30.11 -1.02 18.13
N VAL A 65 -29.62 -2.22 18.43
CA VAL A 65 -29.61 -2.78 19.78
C VAL A 65 -28.18 -2.83 20.26
N PHE A 66 -27.91 -2.26 21.43
CA PHE A 66 -26.58 -2.36 22.03
C PHE A 66 -26.27 -3.78 22.48
N VAL A 67 -25.23 -4.40 21.92
CA VAL A 67 -24.81 -5.78 22.17
C VAL A 67 -23.41 -5.88 22.78
N GLY A 68 -22.80 -4.75 23.07
CA GLY A 68 -21.44 -4.69 23.63
C GLY A 68 -20.42 -5.37 22.73
N LEU A 69 -19.69 -6.36 23.24
CA LEU A 69 -18.63 -7.09 22.51
C LEU A 69 -19.11 -8.33 21.75
N ALA A 70 -20.43 -8.54 21.61
CA ALA A 70 -20.95 -9.75 20.95
C ALA A 70 -20.48 -9.88 19.49
N ASN A 71 -20.48 -8.78 18.72
CA ASN A 71 -19.99 -8.77 17.35
C ASN A 71 -18.51 -9.22 17.28
N TYR A 72 -17.67 -8.77 18.19
CA TYR A 72 -16.25 -9.15 18.23
C TYR A 72 -16.07 -10.63 18.64
N LYS A 73 -16.90 -11.13 19.54
CA LYS A 73 -16.87 -12.55 19.93
C LYS A 73 -17.30 -13.45 18.77
N GLU A 74 -18.35 -13.08 18.05
CA GLU A 74 -18.82 -13.77 16.85
C GLU A 74 -17.73 -13.78 15.78
N LEU A 75 -17.10 -12.64 15.52
CA LEU A 75 -16.06 -12.43 14.52
C LEU A 75 -14.87 -13.41 14.70
N PHE A 76 -14.36 -13.57 15.92
CA PHE A 76 -13.27 -14.51 16.19
C PHE A 76 -13.68 -15.99 16.15
N SER A 77 -14.97 -16.27 16.04
CA SER A 77 -15.53 -17.63 15.89
C SER A 77 -16.02 -17.90 14.45
N ASP A 78 -16.05 -16.87 13.59
CA ASP A 78 -16.50 -16.99 12.20
C ASP A 78 -15.40 -17.57 11.29
N PRO A 79 -15.60 -18.80 10.76
CA PRO A 79 -14.59 -19.44 9.91
C PRO A 79 -14.35 -18.68 8.60
N VAL A 80 -15.35 -17.94 8.07
CA VAL A 80 -15.21 -17.15 6.85
C VAL A 80 -14.32 -15.92 7.11
N PHE A 81 -14.52 -15.25 8.25
CA PHE A 81 -13.66 -14.15 8.64
C PHE A 81 -12.21 -14.60 8.85
N ILE A 82 -11.99 -15.71 9.54
CA ILE A 82 -10.65 -16.27 9.76
C ILE A 82 -10.00 -16.65 8.43
N GLY A 83 -10.76 -17.23 7.50
CA GLY A 83 -10.31 -17.53 6.14
C GLY A 83 -9.92 -16.25 5.37
N ALA A 84 -10.77 -15.24 5.41
CA ALA A 84 -10.52 -13.93 4.79
C ALA A 84 -9.29 -13.21 5.38
N LEU A 85 -9.11 -13.31 6.70
CA LEU A 85 -7.93 -12.80 7.40
C LEU A 85 -6.66 -13.51 6.90
N LYS A 86 -6.66 -14.84 6.84
CA LYS A 86 -5.55 -15.65 6.33
C LYS A 86 -5.20 -15.27 4.89
N ASN A 87 -6.18 -15.18 4.00
CA ASN A 87 -5.98 -14.80 2.60
C ASN A 87 -5.37 -13.40 2.49
N THR A 88 -5.87 -12.45 3.28
CA THR A 88 -5.33 -11.08 3.32
C THR A 88 -3.88 -11.08 3.77
N PHE A 89 -3.51 -11.84 4.81
CA PHE A 89 -2.12 -11.96 5.24
C PHE A 89 -1.24 -12.63 4.18
N ILE A 90 -1.73 -13.65 3.47
CA ILE A 90 -0.99 -14.27 2.36
C ILE A 90 -0.71 -13.23 1.28
N ILE A 91 -1.72 -12.45 0.88
CA ILE A 91 -1.56 -11.36 -0.09
C ILE A 91 -0.48 -10.38 0.39
N VAL A 92 -0.54 -9.90 1.62
CA VAL A 92 0.41 -8.93 2.18
C VAL A 92 1.83 -9.50 2.23
N ILE A 93 2.00 -10.70 2.80
CA ILE A 93 3.33 -11.32 2.98
C ILE A 93 4.00 -11.61 1.63
N VAL A 94 3.22 -11.93 0.60
CA VAL A 94 3.78 -12.18 -0.74
C VAL A 94 3.95 -10.88 -1.53
N SER A 95 2.91 -10.04 -1.59
CA SER A 95 2.92 -8.87 -2.48
C SER A 95 3.87 -7.77 -2.00
N VAL A 96 3.95 -7.50 -0.71
CA VAL A 96 4.75 -6.37 -0.19
C VAL A 96 6.25 -6.57 -0.45
N PRO A 97 6.89 -7.69 -0.03
CA PRO A 97 8.31 -7.90 -0.29
C PRO A 97 8.63 -7.98 -1.78
N VAL A 98 7.78 -8.68 -2.56
CA VAL A 98 8.00 -8.83 -4.00
C VAL A 98 7.89 -7.48 -4.71
N THR A 99 6.88 -6.66 -4.38
CA THR A 99 6.72 -5.32 -4.96
C THR A 99 7.91 -4.43 -4.60
N CYS A 100 8.33 -4.40 -3.34
CA CYS A 100 9.48 -3.60 -2.90
C CYS A 100 10.77 -4.04 -3.58
N ALA A 101 11.09 -5.35 -3.57
CA ALA A 101 12.30 -5.89 -4.16
C ALA A 101 12.35 -5.70 -5.68
N PHE A 102 11.25 -6.00 -6.37
CA PHE A 102 11.16 -5.83 -7.83
C PHE A 102 11.27 -4.35 -8.23
N SER A 103 10.57 -3.47 -7.53
CA SER A 103 10.61 -2.03 -7.82
C SER A 103 11.99 -1.43 -7.56
N LEU A 104 12.67 -1.86 -6.50
CA LEU A 104 14.03 -1.43 -6.22
C LEU A 104 15.00 -1.92 -7.29
N TRP A 105 14.90 -3.20 -7.67
CA TRP A 105 15.72 -3.78 -8.72
C TRP A 105 15.55 -3.05 -10.06
N VAL A 106 14.30 -2.84 -10.50
CA VAL A 106 14.02 -2.08 -11.74
C VAL A 106 14.56 -0.66 -11.63
N SER A 107 14.33 0.03 -10.51
CA SER A 107 14.76 1.41 -10.32
C SER A 107 16.29 1.54 -10.35
N SER A 108 17.00 0.60 -9.74
CA SER A 108 18.47 0.57 -9.78
C SER A 108 19.00 0.33 -11.19
N ALA A 109 18.28 -0.43 -12.03
CA ALA A 109 18.68 -0.70 -13.39
C ALA A 109 18.43 0.48 -14.36
N ILE A 110 17.45 1.37 -14.03
CA ILE A 110 17.04 2.44 -14.94
C ILE A 110 17.49 3.83 -14.51
N VAL A 111 17.96 4.02 -13.27
CA VAL A 111 18.32 5.35 -12.72
C VAL A 111 19.46 6.00 -13.48
N ASP A 112 20.45 5.22 -13.91
CA ASP A 112 21.65 5.68 -14.59
C ASP A 112 21.48 5.74 -16.13
N LEU A 113 20.28 5.43 -16.66
CA LEU A 113 19.96 5.55 -18.09
C LEU A 113 19.74 7.02 -18.49
N PRO A 114 19.86 7.35 -19.79
CA PRO A 114 19.51 8.68 -20.30
C PRO A 114 18.07 9.07 -19.91
N GLU A 115 17.84 10.35 -19.65
CA GLU A 115 16.59 10.87 -19.10
C GLU A 115 15.33 10.44 -19.90
N TRP A 116 15.44 10.41 -21.24
CA TRP A 116 14.32 9.96 -22.09
C TRP A 116 13.97 8.48 -21.86
N ALA A 117 14.98 7.61 -21.66
CA ALA A 117 14.78 6.19 -21.44
C ALA A 117 14.19 5.96 -20.02
N THR A 118 14.75 6.60 -19.00
CA THR A 118 14.21 6.55 -17.63
C THR A 118 12.76 7.02 -17.59
N SER A 119 12.42 8.09 -18.31
CA SER A 119 11.06 8.61 -18.41
C SER A 119 10.13 7.63 -19.13
N LEU A 120 10.59 6.96 -20.19
CA LEU A 120 9.83 5.94 -20.90
C LEU A 120 9.53 4.75 -19.99
N PHE A 121 10.53 4.23 -19.28
CA PHE A 121 10.32 3.12 -18.32
C PHE A 121 9.37 3.50 -17.21
N ARG A 122 9.52 4.69 -16.59
CA ARG A 122 8.56 5.20 -15.59
C ARG A 122 7.14 5.22 -16.15
N CYS A 123 6.94 5.73 -17.36
CA CYS A 123 5.65 5.79 -18.03
C CYS A 123 5.05 4.38 -18.21
N VAL A 124 5.81 3.43 -18.74
CA VAL A 124 5.35 2.06 -19.00
C VAL A 124 4.95 1.35 -17.71
N PHE A 125 5.78 1.42 -16.66
CA PHE A 125 5.46 0.78 -15.37
C PHE A 125 4.33 1.51 -14.60
N TYR A 126 4.14 2.80 -14.81
CA TYR A 126 3.08 3.56 -14.17
C TYR A 126 1.73 3.45 -14.89
N LEU A 127 1.72 3.02 -16.15
CA LEU A 127 0.50 2.89 -16.95
C LEU A 127 -0.60 2.03 -16.29
N PRO A 128 -0.29 0.86 -15.67
CA PRO A 128 -1.30 0.07 -14.96
C PRO A 128 -1.89 0.79 -13.75
N VAL A 129 -1.14 1.67 -13.08
CA VAL A 129 -1.61 2.44 -11.90
C VAL A 129 -2.70 3.44 -12.29
N VAL A 130 -2.55 4.11 -13.45
CA VAL A 130 -3.56 5.07 -13.94
C VAL A 130 -4.71 4.40 -14.68
N THR A 131 -4.54 3.14 -15.06
CA THR A 131 -5.60 2.36 -15.69
C THR A 131 -6.61 1.94 -14.63
N GLY A 132 -7.87 2.27 -14.82
CA GLY A 132 -8.92 1.91 -13.86
C GLY A 132 -9.01 0.40 -13.61
N SER A 133 -9.24 0.01 -12.37
CA SER A 133 -9.30 -1.41 -11.94
C SER A 133 -10.27 -2.26 -12.75
N VAL A 134 -11.35 -1.69 -13.26
CA VAL A 134 -12.32 -2.39 -14.13
C VAL A 134 -11.67 -2.82 -15.44
N ALA A 135 -10.96 -1.91 -16.11
CA ALA A 135 -10.31 -2.22 -17.39
C ALA A 135 -9.22 -3.29 -17.22
N VAL A 136 -8.38 -3.13 -16.20
CA VAL A 136 -7.36 -4.14 -15.82
C VAL A 136 -8.03 -5.50 -15.60
N THR A 137 -9.09 -5.54 -14.81
CA THR A 137 -9.79 -6.78 -14.48
C THR A 137 -10.36 -7.48 -15.72
N VAL A 138 -10.94 -6.74 -16.66
CA VAL A 138 -11.48 -7.30 -17.91
C VAL A 138 -10.37 -7.96 -18.74
N VAL A 139 -9.23 -7.30 -18.91
CA VAL A 139 -8.08 -7.84 -19.63
C VAL A 139 -7.58 -9.13 -18.98
N TRP A 140 -7.35 -9.10 -17.66
CA TRP A 140 -6.86 -10.27 -16.94
C TRP A 140 -7.88 -11.42 -16.91
N LYS A 141 -9.18 -11.12 -16.81
CA LYS A 141 -10.25 -12.13 -16.89
C LYS A 141 -10.24 -12.84 -18.26
N TRP A 142 -9.98 -12.09 -19.32
CA TRP A 142 -9.79 -12.65 -20.65
C TRP A 142 -8.51 -13.52 -20.71
N MET A 143 -7.40 -13.05 -20.17
CA MET A 143 -6.13 -13.81 -20.16
C MET A 143 -6.23 -15.11 -19.35
N TYR A 144 -7.00 -15.13 -18.27
CA TYR A 144 -7.25 -16.31 -17.42
C TYR A 144 -8.43 -17.20 -17.93
N ASN A 145 -9.04 -16.86 -19.05
CA ASN A 145 -10.18 -17.63 -19.53
C ASN A 145 -9.80 -19.10 -19.74
N ASN A 146 -10.70 -20.02 -19.29
CA ASN A 146 -10.46 -21.46 -19.37
C ASN A 146 -10.33 -21.98 -20.81
N TYR A 147 -11.10 -21.42 -21.75
CA TYR A 147 -11.19 -21.94 -23.12
C TYR A 147 -10.21 -21.29 -24.10
N TYR A 148 -10.08 -19.98 -24.05
CA TYR A 148 -9.30 -19.18 -25.01
C TYR A 148 -8.27 -18.26 -24.36
N GLY A 149 -8.05 -18.40 -23.03
CA GLY A 149 -7.11 -17.57 -22.31
C GLY A 149 -5.65 -17.87 -22.68
N ILE A 150 -4.86 -16.80 -22.77
CA ILE A 150 -3.46 -16.87 -23.20
C ILE A 150 -2.60 -17.74 -22.26
N PHE A 151 -2.90 -17.78 -20.96
CA PHE A 151 -2.13 -18.60 -20.02
C PHE A 151 -2.29 -20.10 -20.27
N ASN A 152 -3.50 -20.55 -20.60
CA ASN A 152 -3.72 -21.95 -20.98
C ASN A 152 -3.08 -22.27 -22.33
N TYR A 153 -3.14 -21.33 -23.28
CA TYR A 153 -2.50 -21.50 -24.58
C TYR A 153 -0.96 -21.63 -24.45
N LEU A 154 -0.33 -20.68 -23.77
CA LEU A 154 1.12 -20.70 -23.54
C LEU A 154 1.56 -21.89 -22.69
N GLY A 155 0.84 -22.21 -21.61
CA GLY A 155 1.14 -23.34 -20.76
C GLY A 155 1.15 -24.67 -21.49
N LYS A 156 0.23 -24.87 -22.43
CA LYS A 156 0.22 -26.06 -23.33
C LYS A 156 1.33 -26.02 -24.36
N ALA A 157 1.58 -24.85 -24.98
CA ALA A 157 2.61 -24.71 -26.00
C ALA A 157 4.01 -25.02 -25.45
N VAL A 158 4.28 -24.72 -24.19
CA VAL A 158 5.57 -25.00 -23.51
C VAL A 158 5.56 -26.39 -22.82
N GLY A 159 4.42 -27.11 -22.81
CA GLY A 159 4.32 -28.40 -22.18
C GLY A 159 4.25 -28.39 -20.65
N LEU A 160 3.91 -27.24 -20.05
CA LEU A 160 3.76 -27.09 -18.59
C LEU A 160 2.40 -27.62 -18.06
N ILE A 161 1.40 -27.66 -18.92
CA ILE A 161 0.06 -28.16 -18.59
C ILE A 161 -0.49 -29.02 -19.74
N ASP A 162 -1.14 -30.14 -19.40
CA ASP A 162 -1.78 -31.02 -20.37
C ASP A 162 -3.23 -30.62 -20.67
N LYS A 163 -3.92 -30.09 -19.65
CA LYS A 163 -5.33 -29.71 -19.72
C LYS A 163 -5.51 -28.23 -19.37
N ASN A 164 -6.61 -27.65 -19.85
CA ASN A 164 -6.97 -26.30 -19.45
C ASN A 164 -7.21 -26.22 -17.95
N ILE A 165 -6.62 -25.23 -17.31
CA ILE A 165 -6.81 -24.90 -15.89
C ILE A 165 -7.87 -23.79 -15.81
N ASN A 166 -8.83 -23.96 -14.92
CA ASN A 166 -9.77 -22.90 -14.56
C ASN A 166 -9.16 -21.99 -13.49
N TRP A 167 -8.28 -21.10 -13.90
CA TRP A 167 -7.43 -20.29 -13.04
C TRP A 167 -8.16 -19.55 -11.92
N LEU A 168 -9.32 -18.94 -12.23
CA LEU A 168 -10.10 -18.17 -11.27
C LEU A 168 -11.23 -18.97 -10.63
N GLY A 169 -11.54 -20.16 -11.14
CA GLY A 169 -12.61 -21.02 -10.63
C GLY A 169 -12.11 -22.21 -9.83
N ASP A 170 -10.81 -22.34 -9.61
CA ASP A 170 -10.21 -23.39 -8.78
C ASP A 170 -9.58 -22.75 -7.53
N GLU A 171 -9.95 -23.25 -6.35
CA GLU A 171 -9.47 -22.74 -5.05
C GLU A 171 -7.95 -22.73 -4.93
N LYS A 172 -7.28 -23.68 -5.58
CA LYS A 172 -5.83 -23.82 -5.55
C LYS A 172 -5.09 -22.68 -6.24
N TYR A 173 -5.67 -22.13 -7.32
CA TYR A 173 -4.99 -21.17 -8.18
C TYR A 173 -5.52 -19.74 -8.04
N ALA A 174 -6.79 -19.59 -7.67
CA ALA A 174 -7.50 -18.30 -7.74
C ALA A 174 -6.79 -17.18 -6.94
N LEU A 175 -6.37 -17.45 -5.70
CA LEU A 175 -5.68 -16.46 -4.88
C LEU A 175 -4.32 -16.07 -5.47
N GLY A 176 -3.55 -17.05 -6.00
CA GLY A 176 -2.28 -16.80 -6.65
C GLY A 176 -2.42 -15.93 -7.92
N CYS A 177 -3.47 -16.15 -8.70
CA CYS A 177 -3.80 -15.35 -9.87
C CYS A 177 -4.09 -13.88 -9.47
N ILE A 178 -4.83 -13.67 -8.39
CA ILE A 178 -5.12 -12.32 -7.88
C ILE A 178 -3.84 -11.63 -7.40
N ILE A 179 -2.97 -12.35 -6.69
CA ILE A 179 -1.67 -11.82 -6.24
C ILE A 179 -0.83 -11.39 -7.43
N LEU A 180 -0.79 -12.17 -8.51
CA LEU A 180 -0.05 -11.82 -9.72
C LEU A 180 -0.58 -10.53 -10.36
N ILE A 181 -1.89 -10.36 -10.44
CA ILE A 181 -2.49 -9.11 -10.95
C ILE A 181 -2.12 -7.94 -10.03
N LEU A 182 -2.26 -8.12 -8.73
CA LEU A 182 -1.93 -7.09 -7.74
C LEU A 182 -0.46 -6.64 -7.90
N LEU A 183 0.47 -7.58 -8.05
CA LEU A 183 1.89 -7.27 -8.28
C LEU A 183 2.08 -6.40 -9.53
N THR A 184 1.48 -6.77 -10.65
CA THR A 184 1.64 -6.01 -11.91
C THR A 184 1.06 -4.60 -11.84
N THR A 185 0.04 -4.37 -11.02
CA THR A 185 -0.61 -3.07 -10.87
C THR A 185 0.01 -2.21 -9.75
N SER A 186 0.75 -2.82 -8.82
CA SER A 186 1.26 -2.13 -7.62
C SER A 186 2.70 -1.64 -7.76
N VAL A 187 3.50 -2.13 -8.72
CA VAL A 187 4.93 -1.81 -8.83
C VAL A 187 5.23 -0.40 -9.35
N GLY A 188 4.31 0.20 -10.11
CA GLY A 188 4.57 1.47 -10.80
C GLY A 188 4.88 2.64 -9.89
N GLN A 189 4.09 2.86 -8.84
CA GLN A 189 4.33 3.95 -7.88
C GLN A 189 5.64 3.76 -7.10
N PRO A 190 5.95 2.59 -6.53
CA PRO A 190 7.24 2.31 -5.91
C PRO A 190 8.45 2.54 -6.84
N ILE A 191 8.37 2.14 -8.12
CA ILE A 191 9.44 2.38 -9.09
C ILE A 191 9.72 3.88 -9.24
N VAL A 192 8.68 4.70 -9.43
CA VAL A 192 8.85 6.16 -9.56
C VAL A 192 9.50 6.77 -8.31
N LEU A 193 9.07 6.32 -7.12
CA LEU A 193 9.63 6.80 -5.85
C LEU A 193 11.09 6.39 -5.67
N TYR A 194 11.44 5.13 -5.96
CA TYR A 194 12.81 4.66 -5.86
C TYR A 194 13.74 5.32 -6.87
N VAL A 195 13.31 5.51 -8.13
CA VAL A 195 14.12 6.22 -9.12
C VAL A 195 14.38 7.66 -8.69
N SER A 196 13.37 8.34 -8.13
CA SER A 196 13.56 9.69 -7.58
C SER A 196 14.50 9.71 -6.37
N ALA A 197 14.36 8.74 -5.46
CA ALA A 197 15.22 8.66 -4.28
C ALA A 197 16.68 8.33 -4.65
N LEU A 198 16.90 7.37 -5.54
CA LEU A 198 18.23 7.01 -6.03
C LEU A 198 18.90 8.16 -6.79
N GLY A 199 18.14 8.90 -7.61
CA GLY A 199 18.65 10.06 -8.33
C GLY A 199 18.99 11.26 -7.43
N ASN A 200 18.53 11.29 -6.19
CA ASN A 200 18.86 12.33 -5.21
C ASN A 200 20.05 11.94 -4.29
N VAL A 201 20.62 10.75 -4.45
CA VAL A 201 21.83 10.35 -3.71
C VAL A 201 23.00 11.21 -4.21
N ASP A 202 23.77 11.77 -3.27
CA ASP A 202 24.92 12.60 -3.62
C ASP A 202 25.97 11.79 -4.41
N GLN A 203 26.10 12.12 -5.67
CA GLN A 203 27.01 11.45 -6.60
C GLN A 203 28.46 11.57 -6.17
N SER A 204 28.84 12.67 -5.50
CA SER A 204 30.22 12.86 -5.02
C SER A 204 30.65 11.82 -3.99
N ILE A 205 29.70 11.33 -3.16
CA ILE A 205 29.96 10.27 -2.18
C ILE A 205 30.16 8.93 -2.89
N VAL A 206 29.38 8.67 -3.94
CA VAL A 206 29.50 7.44 -4.74
C VAL A 206 30.85 7.41 -5.48
N GLU A 207 31.22 8.52 -6.15
CA GLU A 207 32.49 8.66 -6.86
C GLU A 207 33.70 8.56 -5.91
N ALA A 208 33.63 9.15 -4.71
CA ALA A 208 34.69 9.01 -3.71
C ALA A 208 34.87 7.54 -3.30
N ALA A 209 33.80 6.79 -3.11
CA ALA A 209 33.87 5.36 -2.77
C ALA A 209 34.45 4.52 -3.93
N GLU A 210 34.17 4.86 -5.18
CA GLU A 210 34.76 4.22 -6.35
C GLU A 210 36.29 4.46 -6.41
N VAL A 211 36.75 5.67 -6.11
CA VAL A 211 38.17 5.99 -5.99
C VAL A 211 38.83 5.20 -4.86
N ASP A 212 38.13 4.95 -3.76
CA ASP A 212 38.55 4.10 -2.64
C ASP A 212 38.50 2.59 -2.96
N GLY A 213 38.08 2.21 -4.20
CA GLY A 213 38.05 0.83 -4.67
C GLY A 213 36.76 0.07 -4.39
N ALA A 214 35.67 0.75 -4.03
CA ALA A 214 34.37 0.09 -3.92
C ALA A 214 33.83 -0.30 -5.31
N ASN A 215 33.31 -1.52 -5.42
CA ASN A 215 32.58 -1.93 -6.61
C ASN A 215 31.12 -1.48 -6.53
N ASP A 216 30.37 -1.54 -7.65
CA ASP A 216 28.97 -1.11 -7.75
C ASP A 216 28.06 -1.75 -6.70
N PHE A 217 28.26 -3.03 -6.39
CA PHE A 217 27.50 -3.74 -5.37
C PHE A 217 27.78 -3.18 -3.96
N GLN A 218 29.04 -2.87 -3.66
CA GLN A 218 29.44 -2.27 -2.38
C GLN A 218 28.92 -0.83 -2.27
N ALA A 219 29.02 -0.04 -3.33
CA ALA A 219 28.49 1.31 -3.41
C ALA A 219 26.96 1.29 -3.22
N PHE A 220 26.25 0.35 -3.86
CA PHE A 220 24.82 0.20 -3.67
C PHE A 220 24.44 -0.10 -2.21
N TRP A 221 24.99 -1.17 -1.62
CA TRP A 221 24.56 -1.62 -0.29
C TRP A 221 25.07 -0.76 0.87
N LYS A 222 26.24 -0.11 0.70
CA LYS A 222 26.84 0.69 1.78
C LYS A 222 26.51 2.19 1.69
N ILE A 223 26.14 2.70 0.52
CA ILE A 223 25.90 4.13 0.29
C ILE A 223 24.47 4.37 -0.20
N LYS A 224 24.12 3.84 -1.39
CA LYS A 224 22.80 4.12 -2.01
C LYS A 224 21.64 3.57 -1.17
N TRP A 225 21.74 2.32 -0.70
CA TRP A 225 20.68 1.68 0.08
C TRP A 225 20.38 2.40 1.41
N PRO A 226 21.35 2.71 2.29
CA PRO A 226 21.07 3.48 3.50
C PRO A 226 20.49 4.85 3.21
N ALA A 227 20.98 5.54 2.18
CA ALA A 227 20.46 6.85 1.80
C ALA A 227 18.98 6.85 1.38
N ILE A 228 18.50 5.78 0.75
CA ILE A 228 17.10 5.64 0.34
C ILE A 228 16.22 4.91 1.35
N MET A 229 16.75 4.50 2.52
CA MET A 229 16.01 3.76 3.54
C MET A 229 14.71 4.45 3.98
N PRO A 230 14.65 5.78 4.19
CA PRO A 230 13.40 6.48 4.52
C PRO A 230 12.33 6.31 3.44
N THR A 231 12.72 6.37 2.16
CA THR A 231 11.82 6.11 1.03
C THR A 231 11.37 4.66 0.98
N THR A 232 12.27 3.73 1.27
CA THR A 232 11.93 2.29 1.35
C THR A 232 10.89 2.02 2.43
N LEU A 233 11.05 2.62 3.61
CA LEU A 233 10.06 2.52 4.68
C LEU A 233 8.70 3.08 4.28
N TYR A 234 8.68 4.25 3.64
CA TYR A 234 7.45 4.83 3.14
C TYR A 234 6.75 3.89 2.13
N ILE A 235 7.50 3.34 1.17
CA ILE A 235 6.99 2.38 0.18
C ILE A 235 6.45 1.13 0.87
N LEU A 236 7.17 0.59 1.83
CA LEU A 236 6.80 -0.61 2.57
C LEU A 236 5.48 -0.41 3.33
N VAL A 237 5.34 0.71 4.05
CA VAL A 237 4.12 1.03 4.80
C VAL A 237 2.93 1.24 3.85
N ILE A 238 3.08 2.06 2.80
CA ILE A 238 1.96 2.35 1.90
C ILE A 238 1.53 1.11 1.11
N THR A 239 2.48 0.28 0.67
CA THR A 239 2.18 -0.98 -0.03
C THR A 239 1.49 -1.97 0.90
N THR A 240 1.88 -2.03 2.17
CA THR A 240 1.20 -2.85 3.20
C THR A 240 -0.25 -2.40 3.37
N ILE A 241 -0.50 -1.10 3.57
CA ILE A 241 -1.86 -0.54 3.70
C ILE A 241 -2.71 -0.88 2.48
N ASN A 242 -2.19 -0.64 1.27
CA ASN A 242 -2.90 -0.91 0.01
C ASN A 242 -3.22 -2.40 -0.17
N SER A 243 -2.30 -3.29 0.22
CA SER A 243 -2.49 -4.75 0.13
C SER A 243 -3.57 -5.25 1.09
N PHE A 244 -3.66 -4.70 2.31
CA PHE A 244 -4.76 -4.99 3.23
C PHE A 244 -6.11 -4.51 2.71
N GLN A 245 -6.14 -3.43 1.93
CA GLN A 245 -7.35 -2.84 1.35
C GLN A 245 -7.70 -3.44 -0.02
N CYS A 246 -7.15 -4.60 -0.40
CA CYS A 246 -7.46 -5.27 -1.65
C CYS A 246 -8.93 -5.69 -1.71
N PHE A 247 -9.75 -4.90 -2.41
CA PHE A 247 -11.18 -5.09 -2.57
C PHE A 247 -11.59 -5.25 -4.03
N ALA A 248 -11.22 -4.27 -4.89
CA ALA A 248 -11.74 -4.18 -6.25
C ALA A 248 -11.42 -5.40 -7.10
N LEU A 249 -10.20 -5.94 -6.99
CA LEU A 249 -9.78 -7.14 -7.71
C LEU A 249 -10.62 -8.36 -7.29
N ILE A 250 -10.85 -8.55 -5.98
CA ILE A 250 -11.66 -9.65 -5.47
C ILE A 250 -13.10 -9.52 -5.97
N GLN A 251 -13.71 -8.35 -5.79
CA GLN A 251 -15.09 -8.09 -6.20
C GLN A 251 -15.31 -8.33 -7.71
N LEU A 252 -14.38 -7.89 -8.54
CA LEU A 252 -14.54 -7.92 -10.00
C LEU A 252 -14.12 -9.26 -10.62
N LEU A 253 -13.14 -9.98 -10.06
CA LEU A 253 -12.63 -11.23 -10.63
C LEU A 253 -13.42 -12.45 -10.18
N THR A 254 -13.56 -12.62 -8.87
CA THR A 254 -14.03 -13.86 -8.24
C THR A 254 -15.25 -13.68 -7.36
N SER A 255 -15.55 -12.46 -6.92
CA SER A 255 -16.56 -12.18 -5.90
C SER A 255 -16.40 -13.07 -4.66
N GLY A 256 -15.13 -13.27 -4.22
CA GLY A 256 -14.77 -14.11 -3.08
C GLY A 256 -14.67 -15.60 -3.35
N GLY A 257 -15.15 -16.06 -4.52
CA GLY A 257 -15.18 -17.50 -4.87
C GLY A 257 -13.84 -18.07 -5.38
N PRO A 258 -13.82 -19.38 -5.64
CA PRO A 258 -14.81 -20.36 -5.20
C PRO A 258 -14.76 -20.62 -3.68
N ASN A 259 -15.88 -20.96 -3.06
CA ASN A 259 -16.00 -21.35 -1.64
C ASN A 259 -15.23 -20.45 -0.64
N HIS A 260 -15.35 -19.12 -0.77
CA HIS A 260 -14.63 -18.14 0.05
C HIS A 260 -13.09 -18.21 -0.01
N SER A 261 -12.53 -18.93 -1.00
CA SER A 261 -11.07 -19.13 -1.11
C SER A 261 -10.29 -17.88 -1.47
N THR A 262 -10.96 -16.85 -1.98
CA THR A 262 -10.35 -15.56 -2.35
C THR A 262 -10.89 -14.39 -1.54
N ASP A 263 -11.74 -14.63 -0.54
CA ASP A 263 -12.21 -13.58 0.34
C ASP A 263 -11.04 -12.88 1.01
N THR A 264 -11.05 -11.55 0.94
CA THR A 264 -10.21 -10.70 1.78
C THR A 264 -11.06 -10.05 2.86
N ILE A 265 -10.43 -9.56 3.93
CA ILE A 265 -11.19 -8.88 4.99
C ILE A 265 -12.00 -7.73 4.41
N MET A 266 -11.40 -6.91 3.52
CA MET A 266 -12.05 -5.75 2.92
C MET A 266 -13.26 -6.16 2.05
N TYR A 267 -13.15 -7.26 1.30
CA TYR A 267 -14.27 -7.81 0.54
C TYR A 267 -15.37 -8.35 1.46
N TYR A 268 -15.00 -9.06 2.53
CA TYR A 268 -15.95 -9.63 3.47
C TYR A 268 -16.69 -8.56 4.28
N ILE A 269 -16.03 -7.46 4.66
CA ILE A 269 -16.68 -6.26 5.22
C ILE A 269 -17.75 -5.74 4.27
N TYR A 270 -17.40 -5.55 2.99
CA TYR A 270 -18.35 -5.07 1.99
C TYR A 270 -19.53 -6.03 1.83
N TYR A 271 -19.28 -7.33 1.71
CA TYR A 271 -20.31 -8.33 1.53
C TYR A 271 -21.27 -8.35 2.73
N THR A 272 -20.76 -8.34 3.93
CA THR A 272 -21.54 -8.35 5.16
C THR A 272 -22.35 -7.07 5.36
N ALA A 273 -21.71 -5.92 5.17
CA ALA A 273 -22.39 -4.65 5.38
C ALA A 273 -23.41 -4.34 4.27
N PHE A 274 -23.07 -4.53 2.99
CA PHE A 274 -23.88 -4.05 1.87
C PHE A 274 -24.69 -5.13 1.15
N LYS A 275 -24.38 -6.42 1.34
CA LYS A 275 -25.15 -7.53 0.76
C LYS A 275 -26.00 -8.24 1.81
N GLN A 276 -25.49 -8.39 3.03
CA GLN A 276 -26.23 -9.00 4.14
C GLN A 276 -26.91 -7.96 5.04
N TYR A 277 -26.58 -6.66 4.88
CA TYR A 277 -27.14 -5.54 5.66
C TYR A 277 -26.87 -5.65 7.17
N LYS A 278 -25.78 -6.32 7.57
CA LYS A 278 -25.30 -6.44 8.95
C LYS A 278 -24.26 -5.36 9.24
N TYR A 279 -24.70 -4.13 9.45
CA TYR A 279 -23.80 -2.97 9.57
C TYR A 279 -22.94 -3.05 10.83
N GLY A 280 -23.51 -3.42 11.98
CA GLY A 280 -22.76 -3.52 13.23
C GLY A 280 -21.63 -4.53 13.17
N TYR A 281 -21.89 -5.71 12.63
CA TYR A 281 -20.88 -6.76 12.43
C TYR A 281 -19.82 -6.35 11.39
N GLY A 282 -20.25 -5.74 10.27
CA GLY A 282 -19.33 -5.19 9.26
C GLY A 282 -18.40 -4.11 9.83
N ASN A 283 -18.94 -3.22 10.68
CA ASN A 283 -18.16 -2.19 11.35
C ASN A 283 -17.16 -2.78 12.37
N ALA A 284 -17.53 -3.84 13.09
CA ALA A 284 -16.61 -4.54 13.99
C ALA A 284 -15.41 -5.13 13.24
N MET A 285 -15.65 -5.74 12.05
CA MET A 285 -14.56 -6.19 11.17
C MET A 285 -13.68 -5.02 10.71
N GLY A 286 -14.29 -3.88 10.34
CA GLY A 286 -13.57 -2.67 9.93
C GLY A 286 -12.65 -2.12 11.02
N VAL A 287 -13.14 -2.10 12.27
CA VAL A 287 -12.33 -1.69 13.45
C VAL A 287 -11.15 -2.64 13.64
N VAL A 288 -11.37 -3.95 13.58
CA VAL A 288 -10.29 -4.95 13.71
C VAL A 288 -9.26 -4.78 12.60
N LEU A 289 -9.69 -4.60 11.36
CA LEU A 289 -8.78 -4.33 10.24
C LEU A 289 -7.96 -3.07 10.46
N ALA A 290 -8.58 -1.97 10.90
CA ALA A 290 -7.90 -0.72 11.20
C ALA A 290 -6.83 -0.89 12.29
N VAL A 291 -7.14 -1.64 13.36
CA VAL A 291 -6.19 -1.93 14.45
C VAL A 291 -5.02 -2.78 13.94
N ILE A 292 -5.28 -3.80 13.12
CA ILE A 292 -4.22 -4.65 12.54
C ILE A 292 -3.26 -3.79 11.70
N ILE A 293 -3.80 -2.96 10.79
CA ILE A 293 -3.00 -2.09 9.93
C ILE A 293 -2.20 -1.09 10.78
N ALA A 294 -2.82 -0.46 11.79
CA ALA A 294 -2.15 0.50 12.66
C ALA A 294 -0.97 -0.14 13.42
N ILE A 295 -1.16 -1.34 13.98
CA ILE A 295 -0.10 -2.07 14.70
C ILE A 295 1.06 -2.41 13.74
N LEU A 296 0.75 -2.97 12.57
CA LEU A 296 1.78 -3.34 11.59
C LEU A 296 2.54 -2.12 11.09
N SER A 297 1.85 -1.03 10.77
CA SER A 297 2.50 0.21 10.34
C SER A 297 3.38 0.81 11.44
N ALA A 298 2.92 0.79 12.70
CA ALA A 298 3.72 1.26 13.83
C ALA A 298 4.99 0.39 14.04
N VAL A 299 4.87 -0.92 13.89
CA VAL A 299 6.03 -1.85 13.96
C VAL A 299 7.00 -1.57 12.83
N GLN A 300 6.53 -1.42 11.59
CA GLN A 300 7.37 -1.09 10.44
C GLN A 300 8.12 0.23 10.64
N PHE A 301 7.44 1.27 11.12
CA PHE A 301 8.06 2.57 11.43
C PHE A 301 9.12 2.46 12.53
N LYS A 302 8.83 1.69 13.58
CA LYS A 302 9.78 1.52 14.70
C LYS A 302 11.03 0.76 14.27
N LEU A 303 10.88 -0.30 13.48
CA LEU A 303 12.03 -1.08 12.98
C LEU A 303 12.90 -0.26 12.03
N GLY A 304 12.29 0.50 11.14
CA GLY A 304 13.06 1.28 10.20
C GLY A 304 13.71 2.55 10.76
N ASN A 305 13.25 3.03 11.92
CA ASN A 305 13.86 4.20 12.58
C ASN A 305 14.99 3.82 13.55
N GLN A 306 15.27 2.54 13.76
CA GLN A 306 16.37 2.06 14.62
C GLN A 306 17.71 2.00 13.90
N ASP A 307 17.70 2.09 12.56
CA ASP A 307 18.92 2.00 11.73
C ASP A 307 19.46 3.39 11.32
N ASN A 308 18.86 4.48 11.82
CA ASN A 308 19.31 5.87 11.68
C ASN A 308 19.73 6.42 13.04
#